data_c6844f05a754ddf52de4ceb08e9052d6
#
_entry.id   c6844f05a754ddf52de4ceb08e9052d6
#
_cell.length_a   1.000
_cell.length_b   1.000
_cell.length_c   1.000
_cell.angle_alpha   90.00
_cell.angle_beta   90.00
_cell.angle_gamma   90.00
#
_symmetry.space_group_name_H-M   'P 1'
#
loop_
_entity.id
_entity.type
_entity.pdbx_description
1 polymer ?
#
loop_
_entity_poly.entity_id
_entity_poly.type
_entity_poly.pdbx_seq_one_letter_code
_entity_poly.pdbx_strand_id
1 'polypeptide(L)'
;SIEFFDENPIIPDLKDEVQKVMDNYEKMLECYASDVKDPKLPEVYAGIKSFCHNLVHHLLMYQVIRNDSFFRSASDSSKNLDLMQIGERIEKGDIDEDFLNLAFSYILTVRQWNGKKLSYFADIVCNPATDYRAAALMISAAMLSSIKVFDYNMMTTLFDIWKKSKDVKISERALVGWSVIMMSVDSEQYPYIKEFIDKIKEDEKTVAHLFAVQKQILFCMDAADDAQQFSNDVMSAFPDDKWLKPLADDEKPSVDDILAPDMKEKMMASIDKKINKMVNMQKQGADVYFDGFSKMKTFDFFNVASNWFLPYYGSHSSLTPLLEVLDGDDTFARSMEKSFSFSDGDKYSFCFVMASSLSGILSALKPVVKEGFSPLLDNPIVDNPDEMAFL
;
A
#
# COMPACT_ATOMS: atom_id res chain seq x y z
N SER A 1 25.06 22.89 -11.53
CA SER A 1 26.35 23.58 -11.68
C SER A 1 27.27 23.19 -10.53
N ILE A 2 28.58 23.30 -10.72
CA ILE A 2 29.61 23.00 -9.72
C ILE A 2 29.45 23.91 -8.48
N GLU A 3 28.97 25.15 -8.65
CA GLU A 3 28.66 26.10 -7.58
C GLU A 3 27.68 25.54 -6.54
N PHE A 4 26.70 24.72 -6.95
CA PHE A 4 25.76 24.08 -6.03
C PHE A 4 26.48 23.18 -5.00
N PHE A 5 27.54 22.47 -5.41
CA PHE A 5 28.28 21.58 -4.53
C PHE A 5 29.21 22.34 -3.57
N ASP A 6 29.67 23.53 -3.94
CA ASP A 6 30.47 24.37 -3.06
C ASP A 6 29.63 24.99 -1.92
N GLU A 7 28.36 25.28 -2.20
CA GLU A 7 27.40 25.77 -1.20
C GLU A 7 26.79 24.65 -0.32
N ASN A 8 26.91 23.40 -0.73
CA ASN A 8 26.34 22.24 -0.03
C ASN A 8 27.42 21.17 0.23
N PRO A 9 28.28 21.34 1.23
CA PRO A 9 29.44 20.49 1.51
C PRO A 9 29.11 19.05 1.94
N ILE A 10 27.83 18.67 1.98
CA ILE A 10 27.36 17.37 2.43
C ILE A 10 27.60 16.24 1.39
N ILE A 11 28.08 16.57 0.17
CA ILE A 11 28.31 15.60 -0.91
C ILE A 11 29.71 15.82 -1.55
N PRO A 12 30.82 15.76 -0.78
CA PRO A 12 32.14 16.02 -1.31
C PRO A 12 32.54 15.04 -2.42
N ASP A 13 32.21 13.75 -2.27
CA ASP A 13 32.53 12.70 -3.25
C ASP A 13 31.80 12.88 -4.59
N LEU A 14 30.61 13.47 -4.57
CA LEU A 14 29.78 13.65 -5.75
C LEU A 14 30.32 14.72 -6.70
N LYS A 15 31.01 15.74 -6.15
CA LYS A 15 31.68 16.79 -6.97
C LYS A 15 32.76 16.18 -7.87
N ASP A 16 33.60 15.33 -7.30
CA ASP A 16 34.67 14.65 -8.05
C ASP A 16 34.11 13.68 -9.09
N GLU A 17 33.01 13.00 -8.79
CA GLU A 17 32.33 12.14 -9.75
C GLU A 17 31.72 12.93 -10.91
N VAL A 18 31.08 14.05 -10.63
CA VAL A 18 30.54 14.97 -11.66
C VAL A 18 31.65 15.46 -12.55
N GLN A 19 32.79 15.89 -11.99
CA GLN A 19 33.92 16.35 -12.78
C GLN A 19 34.45 15.25 -13.73
N LYS A 20 34.62 14.02 -13.22
CA LYS A 20 35.04 12.88 -14.07
C LYS A 20 34.09 12.61 -15.23
N VAL A 21 32.80 12.75 -15.00
CA VAL A 21 31.79 12.53 -16.03
C VAL A 21 31.82 13.67 -17.06
N MET A 22 32.01 14.91 -16.62
CA MET A 22 32.20 16.05 -17.54
C MET A 22 33.42 15.83 -18.41
N ASP A 23 34.56 15.44 -17.84
CA ASP A 23 35.79 15.16 -18.58
C ASP A 23 35.61 14.01 -19.61
N ASN A 24 34.88 12.99 -19.25
CA ASN A 24 34.54 11.88 -20.14
C ASN A 24 33.62 12.32 -21.29
N TYR A 25 32.64 13.18 -20.98
CA TYR A 25 31.74 13.74 -21.99
C TYR A 25 32.49 14.63 -22.99
N GLU A 26 33.39 15.49 -22.53
CA GLU A 26 34.24 16.33 -23.36
C GLU A 26 35.10 15.48 -24.30
N LYS A 27 35.80 14.45 -23.79
CA LYS A 27 36.56 13.49 -24.61
C LYS A 27 35.71 12.78 -25.66
N MET A 28 34.47 12.41 -25.27
CA MET A 28 33.52 11.79 -26.19
C MET A 28 33.17 12.76 -27.35
N LEU A 29 32.94 14.05 -27.04
CA LEU A 29 32.68 15.07 -28.08
C LEU A 29 33.87 15.29 -28.98
N GLU A 30 35.11 15.30 -28.46
CA GLU A 30 36.34 15.38 -29.26
C GLU A 30 36.48 14.20 -30.24
N CYS A 31 36.16 12.96 -29.77
CA CYS A 31 36.12 11.78 -30.64
C CYS A 31 35.08 11.93 -31.76
N TYR A 32 33.88 12.43 -31.46
CA TYR A 32 32.86 12.70 -32.46
C TYR A 32 33.32 13.77 -33.48
N ALA A 33 33.92 14.85 -33.01
CA ALA A 33 34.40 15.95 -33.85
C ALA A 33 35.57 15.51 -34.76
N SER A 34 36.35 14.52 -34.33
CA SER A 34 37.51 13.99 -35.06
C SER A 34 37.16 12.82 -35.99
N ASP A 35 35.86 12.49 -36.15
CA ASP A 35 35.36 11.36 -36.98
C ASP A 35 35.97 9.99 -36.56
N VAL A 36 36.42 9.87 -35.32
CA VAL A 36 36.97 8.62 -34.75
C VAL A 36 35.82 7.68 -34.42
N LYS A 37 35.75 6.56 -35.13
CA LYS A 37 34.79 5.48 -34.87
C LYS A 37 35.30 4.56 -33.77
N ASP A 38 35.11 4.95 -32.50
CA ASP A 38 35.39 4.07 -31.38
C ASP A 38 34.11 3.22 -31.06
N PRO A 39 34.20 1.88 -31.13
CA PRO A 39 33.06 0.99 -30.84
C PRO A 39 32.57 1.10 -29.41
N LYS A 40 33.34 1.66 -28.46
CA LYS A 40 32.98 1.86 -27.06
C LYS A 40 32.18 3.16 -26.80
N LEU A 41 32.09 4.07 -27.76
CA LEU A 41 31.36 5.34 -27.61
C LEU A 41 29.90 5.15 -27.12
N PRO A 42 29.11 4.19 -27.65
CA PRO A 42 27.76 3.96 -27.17
C PRO A 42 27.70 3.54 -25.69
N GLU A 43 28.68 2.71 -25.23
CA GLU A 43 28.77 2.29 -23.83
C GLU A 43 29.12 3.46 -22.91
N VAL A 44 30.08 4.31 -23.33
CA VAL A 44 30.44 5.52 -22.58
C VAL A 44 29.25 6.47 -22.47
N TYR A 45 28.52 6.69 -23.56
CA TYR A 45 27.35 7.54 -23.60
C TYR A 45 26.24 7.00 -22.66
N ALA A 46 25.99 5.69 -22.73
CA ALA A 46 25.03 5.04 -21.83
C ALA A 46 25.43 5.18 -20.35
N GLY A 47 26.73 5.05 -20.06
CA GLY A 47 27.26 5.25 -18.70
C GLY A 47 27.09 6.68 -18.21
N ILE A 48 27.39 7.69 -19.06
CA ILE A 48 27.18 9.12 -18.73
C ILE A 48 25.69 9.39 -18.47
N LYS A 49 24.81 8.90 -19.33
CA LYS A 49 23.37 9.08 -19.18
C LYS A 49 22.85 8.45 -17.88
N SER A 50 23.27 7.23 -17.57
CA SER A 50 22.93 6.54 -16.31
C SER A 50 23.41 7.34 -15.09
N PHE A 51 24.64 7.84 -15.11
CA PHE A 51 25.17 8.67 -14.04
C PHE A 51 24.35 9.95 -13.85
N CYS A 52 23.99 10.65 -14.94
CA CYS A 52 23.17 11.86 -14.84
C CYS A 52 21.81 11.58 -14.21
N HIS A 53 21.17 10.48 -14.56
CA HIS A 53 19.89 10.08 -13.93
C HIS A 53 20.07 9.81 -12.44
N ASN A 54 21.13 9.08 -12.06
CA ASN A 54 21.46 8.78 -10.68
C ASN A 54 21.70 10.05 -9.87
N LEU A 55 22.46 10.99 -10.46
CA LEU A 55 22.73 12.28 -9.84
C LEU A 55 21.45 13.09 -9.59
N VAL A 56 20.58 13.17 -10.60
CA VAL A 56 19.29 13.88 -10.49
C VAL A 56 18.45 13.26 -9.39
N HIS A 57 18.33 11.94 -9.35
CA HIS A 57 17.61 11.25 -8.29
C HIS A 57 18.17 11.56 -6.90
N HIS A 58 19.48 11.51 -6.73
CA HIS A 58 20.14 11.85 -5.46
C HIS A 58 19.84 13.27 -5.01
N LEU A 59 19.90 14.23 -5.93
CA LEU A 59 19.65 15.64 -5.62
C LEU A 59 18.19 15.89 -5.28
N LEU A 60 17.26 15.27 -6.01
CA LEU A 60 15.83 15.40 -5.76
C LEU A 60 15.45 14.76 -4.42
N MET A 61 15.94 13.55 -4.11
CA MET A 61 15.69 12.90 -2.83
C MET A 61 16.30 13.70 -1.66
N TYR A 62 17.49 14.29 -1.85
CA TYR A 62 18.07 15.19 -0.86
C TYR A 62 17.19 16.42 -0.60
N GLN A 63 16.64 17.04 -1.65
CA GLN A 63 15.70 18.15 -1.52
C GLN A 63 14.40 17.74 -0.80
N VAL A 64 13.88 16.55 -1.12
CA VAL A 64 12.71 16.00 -0.45
C VAL A 64 12.97 15.86 1.06
N ILE A 65 14.05 15.18 1.44
CA ILE A 65 14.42 14.98 2.85
C ILE A 65 14.62 16.33 3.57
N ARG A 66 15.20 17.32 2.88
CA ARG A 66 15.44 18.66 3.47
C ARG A 66 14.15 19.46 3.69
N ASN A 67 13.21 19.39 2.75
CA ASN A 67 12.05 20.28 2.71
C ASN A 67 10.76 19.66 3.26
N ASP A 68 10.68 18.33 3.35
CA ASP A 68 9.53 17.59 3.82
C ASP A 68 9.85 17.00 5.22
N SER A 69 9.11 17.43 6.23
CA SER A 69 9.35 17.01 7.63
C SER A 69 9.12 15.51 7.84
N PHE A 70 8.21 14.91 7.11
CA PHE A 70 7.93 13.48 7.16
C PHE A 70 9.13 12.66 6.64
N PHE A 71 9.63 12.97 5.44
CA PHE A 71 10.82 12.32 4.88
C PHE A 71 12.08 12.57 5.70
N ARG A 72 12.20 13.75 6.30
CA ARG A 72 13.32 14.07 7.21
C ARG A 72 13.27 13.19 8.45
N SER A 73 12.12 13.09 9.11
CA SER A 73 11.96 12.24 10.30
C SER A 73 12.24 10.76 9.97
N ALA A 74 11.76 10.25 8.84
CA ALA A 74 12.04 8.91 8.39
C ALA A 74 13.55 8.68 8.13
N SER A 75 14.22 9.62 7.47
CA SER A 75 15.66 9.56 7.23
C SER A 75 16.48 9.60 8.52
N ASP A 76 16.11 10.48 9.47
CA ASP A 76 16.82 10.62 10.75
C ASP A 76 16.66 9.37 11.64
N SER A 77 15.46 8.77 11.67
CA SER A 77 15.20 7.57 12.45
C SER A 77 15.96 6.35 11.92
N SER A 78 16.13 6.24 10.61
CA SER A 78 16.73 5.08 9.96
C SER A 78 18.21 5.26 9.56
N LYS A 79 18.85 6.39 9.91
CA LYS A 79 20.22 6.76 9.49
C LYS A 79 21.32 5.74 9.82
N ASN A 80 21.13 4.95 10.87
CA ASN A 80 22.09 3.93 11.32
C ASN A 80 21.79 2.54 10.78
N LEU A 81 20.79 2.41 9.92
CA LEU A 81 20.39 1.15 9.32
C LEU A 81 20.85 1.09 7.87
N ASP A 82 21.25 -0.09 7.43
CA ASP A 82 21.51 -0.38 6.02
C ASP A 82 20.80 -1.63 5.55
N LEU A 83 20.80 -1.87 4.23
CA LEU A 83 20.09 -2.99 3.63
C LEU A 83 20.65 -4.35 4.07
N MET A 84 21.94 -4.45 4.35
CA MET A 84 22.57 -5.68 4.83
C MET A 84 22.10 -6.01 6.24
N GLN A 85 22.08 -5.01 7.12
CA GLN A 85 21.57 -5.17 8.49
C GLN A 85 20.08 -5.52 8.51
N ILE A 86 19.29 -4.98 7.58
CA ILE A 86 17.88 -5.36 7.40
C ILE A 86 17.79 -6.84 7.04
N GLY A 87 18.56 -7.29 6.03
CA GLY A 87 18.59 -8.69 5.65
C GLY A 87 19.00 -9.62 6.76
N GLU A 88 20.08 -9.28 7.51
CA GLU A 88 20.55 -10.07 8.65
C GLU A 88 19.51 -10.21 9.77
N ARG A 89 18.78 -9.15 10.09
CA ARG A 89 17.71 -9.20 11.12
C ARG A 89 16.55 -10.07 10.66
N ILE A 90 16.16 -9.95 9.39
CA ILE A 90 15.12 -10.80 8.79
C ILE A 90 15.53 -12.28 8.83
N GLU A 91 16.76 -12.61 8.43
CA GLU A 91 17.27 -13.98 8.46
C GLU A 91 17.32 -14.59 9.88
N LYS A 92 17.57 -13.76 10.90
CA LYS A 92 17.57 -14.17 12.31
C LYS A 92 16.15 -14.27 12.90
N GLY A 93 15.12 -13.80 12.18
CA GLY A 93 13.75 -13.70 12.71
C GLY A 93 13.59 -12.64 13.80
N ASP A 94 14.52 -11.68 13.89
CA ASP A 94 14.50 -10.56 14.83
C ASP A 94 13.67 -9.41 14.25
N ILE A 95 12.33 -9.61 14.25
CA ILE A 95 11.36 -8.74 13.58
C ILE A 95 10.31 -8.27 14.60
N ASP A 96 10.54 -7.10 15.16
CA ASP A 96 9.58 -6.37 16.00
C ASP A 96 8.96 -5.19 15.24
N GLU A 97 7.99 -4.53 15.85
CA GLU A 97 7.25 -3.40 15.26
C GLU A 97 8.16 -2.21 14.97
N ASP A 98 9.11 -1.93 15.87
CA ASP A 98 10.08 -0.84 15.70
C ASP A 98 10.98 -1.11 14.49
N PHE A 99 11.46 -2.34 14.35
CA PHE A 99 12.26 -2.73 13.20
C PHE A 99 11.49 -2.62 11.88
N LEU A 100 10.23 -3.07 11.86
CA LEU A 100 9.39 -2.94 10.66
C LEU A 100 9.26 -1.47 10.23
N ASN A 101 9.02 -0.57 11.18
CA ASN A 101 8.95 0.86 10.91
C ASN A 101 10.29 1.45 10.46
N LEU A 102 11.41 1.05 11.07
CA LEU A 102 12.74 1.50 10.69
C LEU A 102 13.13 1.00 9.28
N ALA A 103 12.85 -0.26 8.95
CA ALA A 103 13.10 -0.82 7.63
C ALA A 103 12.28 -0.10 6.54
N PHE A 104 10.99 0.16 6.82
CA PHE A 104 10.13 0.98 5.96
C PHE A 104 10.72 2.37 5.74
N SER A 105 11.11 3.07 6.82
CA SER A 105 11.67 4.42 6.80
C SER A 105 12.98 4.49 6.02
N TYR A 106 13.85 3.49 6.19
CA TYR A 106 15.12 3.37 5.43
C TYR A 106 14.84 3.27 3.93
N ILE A 107 13.95 2.38 3.50
CA ILE A 107 13.66 2.18 2.08
C ILE A 107 12.93 3.37 1.48
N LEU A 108 12.03 4.00 2.24
CA LEU A 108 11.29 5.19 1.82
C LEU A 108 12.22 6.36 1.46
N THR A 109 13.34 6.50 2.19
CA THR A 109 14.27 7.63 2.05
C THR A 109 15.57 7.25 1.34
N VAL A 110 15.63 6.03 0.80
CA VAL A 110 16.82 5.55 0.13
C VAL A 110 17.14 6.37 -1.11
N ARG A 111 18.42 6.65 -1.27
CA ARG A 111 18.96 7.15 -2.52
C ARG A 111 19.14 5.97 -3.47
N GLN A 112 19.22 6.26 -4.77
CA GLN A 112 19.28 5.21 -5.77
C GLN A 112 20.33 4.12 -5.45
N TRP A 113 19.90 2.88 -5.61
CA TRP A 113 20.76 1.71 -5.42
C TRP A 113 21.41 1.26 -6.72
N ASN A 114 22.61 0.72 -6.59
CA ASN A 114 23.25 0.00 -7.70
C ASN A 114 22.60 -1.39 -7.89
N GLY A 115 22.87 -2.02 -9.03
CA GLY A 115 22.28 -3.32 -9.37
C GLY A 115 22.49 -4.43 -8.34
N LYS A 116 23.63 -4.42 -7.59
CA LYS A 116 23.86 -5.40 -6.53
C LYS A 116 22.93 -5.22 -5.35
N LYS A 117 22.69 -3.99 -4.93
CA LYS A 117 21.75 -3.70 -3.82
C LYS A 117 20.29 -3.99 -4.23
N LEU A 118 19.92 -3.69 -5.48
CA LEU A 118 18.60 -4.00 -6.01
C LEU A 118 18.36 -5.52 -6.11
N SER A 119 19.37 -6.28 -6.57
CA SER A 119 19.28 -7.74 -6.58
C SER A 119 19.14 -8.30 -5.16
N TYR A 120 19.94 -7.80 -4.22
CA TYR A 120 19.85 -8.23 -2.82
C TYR A 120 18.48 -7.87 -2.18
N PHE A 121 17.95 -6.69 -2.46
CA PHE A 121 16.60 -6.32 -2.05
C PHE A 121 15.54 -7.29 -2.59
N ALA A 122 15.59 -7.59 -3.90
CA ALA A 122 14.69 -8.55 -4.51
C ALA A 122 14.83 -9.97 -3.92
N ASP A 123 16.07 -10.39 -3.62
CA ASP A 123 16.33 -11.69 -3.01
C ASP A 123 15.75 -11.77 -1.59
N ILE A 124 15.89 -10.72 -0.76
CA ILE A 124 15.25 -10.65 0.57
C ILE A 124 13.72 -10.77 0.42
N VAL A 125 13.12 -9.93 -0.43
CA VAL A 125 11.67 -9.85 -0.56
C VAL A 125 11.05 -11.13 -1.14
N CYS A 126 11.74 -11.78 -2.08
CA CYS A 126 11.28 -13.03 -2.70
C CYS A 126 11.63 -14.29 -1.92
N ASN A 127 12.40 -14.20 -0.83
CA ASN A 127 12.77 -15.35 -0.02
C ASN A 127 11.55 -15.87 0.76
N PRO A 128 11.13 -17.12 0.57
CA PRO A 128 9.98 -17.70 1.29
C PRO A 128 10.12 -17.72 2.82
N ALA A 129 11.36 -17.60 3.35
CA ALA A 129 11.62 -17.53 4.78
C ALA A 129 11.48 -16.09 5.34
N THR A 130 11.35 -15.09 4.48
CA THR A 130 11.16 -13.71 4.92
C THR A 130 9.77 -13.53 5.51
N ASP A 131 9.70 -12.85 6.66
CA ASP A 131 8.42 -12.45 7.26
C ASP A 131 7.61 -11.62 6.25
N TYR A 132 6.36 -12.05 6.02
CA TYR A 132 5.47 -11.41 5.06
C TYR A 132 5.27 -9.92 5.35
N ARG A 133 5.20 -9.51 6.63
CA ARG A 133 5.01 -8.11 7.02
C ARG A 133 6.21 -7.27 6.59
N ALA A 134 7.42 -7.77 6.82
CA ALA A 134 8.65 -7.11 6.40
C ALA A 134 8.71 -6.95 4.87
N ALA A 135 8.50 -8.03 4.12
CA ALA A 135 8.51 -8.00 2.66
C ALA A 135 7.44 -7.03 2.10
N ALA A 136 6.23 -7.08 2.63
CA ALA A 136 5.13 -6.21 2.21
C ALA A 136 5.43 -4.71 2.46
N LEU A 137 5.96 -4.37 3.64
CA LEU A 137 6.35 -3.01 3.96
C LEU A 137 7.52 -2.52 3.11
N MET A 138 8.51 -3.37 2.84
CA MET A 138 9.65 -3.04 1.99
C MET A 138 9.20 -2.70 0.56
N ILE A 139 8.27 -3.47 -0.02
CA ILE A 139 7.69 -3.17 -1.34
C ILE A 139 6.93 -1.84 -1.30
N SER A 140 6.09 -1.63 -0.29
CA SER A 140 5.29 -0.42 -0.20
C SER A 140 6.15 0.84 -0.01
N ALA A 141 7.22 0.75 0.78
CA ALA A 141 8.18 1.84 0.93
C ALA A 141 8.92 2.15 -0.38
N ALA A 142 9.33 1.11 -1.13
CA ALA A 142 9.98 1.24 -2.44
C ALA A 142 9.03 1.90 -3.47
N MET A 143 7.75 1.53 -3.46
CA MET A 143 6.71 2.17 -4.27
C MET A 143 6.59 3.66 -3.93
N LEU A 144 6.41 4.01 -2.67
CA LEU A 144 6.23 5.40 -2.23
C LEU A 144 7.48 6.25 -2.51
N SER A 145 8.67 5.72 -2.27
CA SER A 145 9.94 6.36 -2.63
C SER A 145 9.99 6.69 -4.11
N SER A 146 9.63 5.73 -4.98
CA SER A 146 9.64 5.89 -6.43
C SER A 146 8.54 6.80 -6.98
N ILE A 147 7.40 6.92 -6.29
CA ILE A 147 6.36 7.92 -6.60
C ILE A 147 6.86 9.31 -6.25
N LYS A 148 7.54 9.47 -5.13
CA LYS A 148 8.07 10.78 -4.69
C LYS A 148 9.23 11.27 -5.55
N VAL A 149 10.16 10.38 -5.86
CA VAL A 149 11.29 10.62 -6.78
C VAL A 149 11.45 9.40 -7.66
N PHE A 150 11.10 9.53 -8.92
CA PHE A 150 11.10 8.41 -9.86
C PHE A 150 12.45 7.72 -9.94
N ASP A 151 12.47 6.41 -9.73
CA ASP A 151 13.61 5.51 -9.90
C ASP A 151 13.25 4.37 -10.86
N TYR A 152 13.79 4.45 -12.08
CA TYR A 152 13.59 3.44 -13.12
C TYR A 152 14.07 2.05 -12.68
N ASN A 153 15.21 1.98 -12.00
CA ASN A 153 15.78 0.70 -11.59
C ASN A 153 14.94 0.05 -10.47
N MET A 154 14.41 0.85 -9.55
CA MET A 154 13.49 0.35 -8.53
C MET A 154 12.17 -0.10 -9.15
N MET A 155 11.63 0.69 -10.08
CA MET A 155 10.42 0.34 -10.83
C MET A 155 10.58 -1.01 -11.53
N THR A 156 11.67 -1.23 -12.28
CA THR A 156 11.93 -2.50 -12.95
C THR A 156 12.15 -3.64 -11.98
N THR A 157 12.78 -3.37 -10.82
CA THR A 157 12.96 -4.36 -9.75
C THR A 157 11.63 -4.83 -9.16
N LEU A 158 10.66 -3.92 -8.95
CA LEU A 158 9.32 -4.31 -8.49
C LEU A 158 8.62 -5.20 -9.53
N PHE A 159 8.76 -4.90 -10.82
CA PHE A 159 8.23 -5.75 -11.88
C PHE A 159 8.88 -7.14 -11.88
N ASP A 160 10.20 -7.21 -11.66
CA ASP A 160 10.92 -8.47 -11.55
C ASP A 160 10.50 -9.27 -10.31
N ILE A 161 10.26 -8.62 -9.16
CA ILE A 161 9.73 -9.25 -7.94
C ILE A 161 8.36 -9.88 -8.24
N TRP A 162 7.47 -9.17 -8.92
CA TRP A 162 6.19 -9.71 -9.35
C TRP A 162 6.35 -11.00 -10.15
N LYS A 163 7.27 -11.04 -11.11
CA LYS A 163 7.51 -12.21 -11.95
C LYS A 163 8.19 -13.37 -11.22
N LYS A 164 9.02 -13.10 -10.21
CA LYS A 164 9.86 -14.09 -9.52
C LYS A 164 9.26 -14.64 -8.23
N SER A 165 8.47 -13.83 -7.52
CA SER A 165 7.93 -14.23 -6.22
C SER A 165 6.99 -15.42 -6.37
N LYS A 166 7.15 -16.41 -5.47
CA LYS A 166 6.25 -17.57 -5.36
C LYS A 166 5.09 -17.27 -4.41
N ASP A 167 5.22 -16.29 -3.55
CA ASP A 167 4.15 -15.82 -2.69
C ASP A 167 3.26 -14.88 -3.50
N VAL A 168 1.98 -15.24 -3.65
CA VAL A 168 1.01 -14.50 -4.45
C VAL A 168 0.80 -13.10 -3.89
N LYS A 169 0.70 -12.93 -2.58
CA LYS A 169 0.46 -11.63 -1.96
C LYS A 169 1.63 -10.67 -2.17
N ILE A 170 2.87 -11.19 -2.09
CA ILE A 170 4.09 -10.41 -2.37
C ILE A 170 4.15 -10.06 -3.85
N SER A 171 3.88 -11.02 -4.73
CA SER A 171 3.83 -10.84 -6.17
C SER A 171 2.85 -9.73 -6.56
N GLU A 172 1.60 -9.84 -6.13
CA GLU A 172 0.55 -8.86 -6.46
C GLU A 172 0.83 -7.48 -5.87
N ARG A 173 1.32 -7.40 -4.63
CA ARG A 173 1.74 -6.11 -4.03
C ARG A 173 2.83 -5.43 -4.85
N ALA A 174 3.79 -6.19 -5.38
CA ALA A 174 4.83 -5.66 -6.26
C ALA A 174 4.26 -5.16 -7.59
N LEU A 175 3.29 -5.89 -8.19
CA LEU A 175 2.61 -5.47 -9.42
C LEU A 175 1.79 -4.20 -9.22
N VAL A 176 1.03 -4.12 -8.12
CA VAL A 176 0.27 -2.90 -7.77
C VAL A 176 1.24 -1.74 -7.56
N GLY A 177 2.33 -1.94 -6.80
CA GLY A 177 3.35 -0.92 -6.59
C GLY A 177 3.96 -0.42 -7.90
N TRP A 178 4.32 -1.33 -8.81
CA TRP A 178 4.79 -0.99 -10.15
C TRP A 178 3.75 -0.17 -10.94
N SER A 179 2.49 -0.60 -10.92
CA SER A 179 1.40 0.06 -11.66
C SER A 179 1.16 1.50 -11.18
N VAL A 180 1.15 1.70 -9.86
CA VAL A 180 0.96 3.04 -9.27
C VAL A 180 2.14 3.96 -9.59
N ILE A 181 3.38 3.45 -9.57
CA ILE A 181 4.56 4.22 -10.03
C ILE A 181 4.36 4.63 -11.48
N MET A 182 3.96 3.70 -12.36
CA MET A 182 3.75 3.99 -13.78
C MET A 182 2.68 5.03 -14.05
N MET A 183 1.63 5.11 -13.20
CA MET A 183 0.60 6.15 -13.29
C MET A 183 1.12 7.53 -12.86
N SER A 184 2.14 7.59 -12.03
CA SER A 184 2.72 8.84 -11.52
C SER A 184 3.79 9.43 -12.44
N VAL A 185 4.24 8.70 -13.46
CA VAL A 185 5.38 9.07 -14.31
C VAL A 185 4.90 9.59 -15.66
N ASP A 186 5.47 10.72 -16.06
CA ASP A 186 5.36 11.20 -17.43
C ASP A 186 6.29 10.42 -18.35
N SER A 187 5.73 9.49 -19.12
CA SER A 187 6.50 8.62 -20.02
C SER A 187 7.20 9.36 -21.16
N GLU A 188 6.81 10.60 -21.46
CA GLU A 188 7.49 11.43 -22.47
C GLU A 188 8.86 11.89 -21.99
N GLN A 189 9.04 12.07 -20.69
CA GLN A 189 10.33 12.45 -20.10
C GLN A 189 11.34 11.29 -20.08
N TYR A 190 10.84 10.04 -20.18
CA TYR A 190 11.66 8.84 -20.05
C TYR A 190 11.46 7.88 -21.25
N PRO A 191 12.11 8.10 -22.39
CA PRO A 191 11.91 7.30 -23.62
C PRO A 191 12.09 5.79 -23.43
N TYR A 192 12.97 5.36 -22.51
CA TYR A 192 13.22 3.96 -22.20
C TYR A 192 12.05 3.26 -21.50
N ILE A 193 11.13 4.01 -20.89
CA ILE A 193 9.88 3.47 -20.36
C ILE A 193 9.03 2.93 -21.51
N LYS A 194 8.98 3.63 -22.62
CA LYS A 194 8.23 3.20 -23.80
C LYS A 194 8.75 1.85 -24.31
N GLU A 195 10.07 1.70 -24.42
CA GLU A 195 10.68 0.44 -24.83
C GLU A 195 10.34 -0.71 -23.86
N PHE A 196 10.32 -0.43 -22.57
CA PHE A 196 9.94 -1.39 -21.55
C PHE A 196 8.47 -1.80 -21.68
N ILE A 197 7.56 -0.84 -21.86
CA ILE A 197 6.11 -1.10 -22.06
C ILE A 197 5.87 -1.89 -23.35
N ASP A 198 6.57 -1.56 -24.44
CA ASP A 198 6.38 -2.26 -25.70
C ASP A 198 6.77 -3.74 -25.59
N LYS A 199 7.80 -4.08 -24.80
CA LYS A 199 8.15 -5.48 -24.48
C LYS A 199 7.07 -6.17 -23.62
N ILE A 200 6.46 -5.47 -22.68
CA ILE A 200 5.40 -6.02 -21.84
C ILE A 200 4.16 -6.37 -22.67
N LYS A 201 3.81 -5.56 -23.65
CA LYS A 201 2.65 -5.78 -24.52
C LYS A 201 2.71 -7.08 -25.33
N GLU A 202 3.88 -7.66 -25.51
CA GLU A 202 4.07 -8.93 -26.20
C GLU A 202 3.62 -10.13 -25.35
N ASP A 203 3.48 -9.99 -24.03
CA ASP A 203 3.06 -11.04 -23.12
C ASP A 203 1.57 -10.85 -22.71
N GLU A 204 0.68 -11.62 -23.37
CA GLU A 204 -0.77 -11.56 -23.14
C GLU A 204 -1.16 -11.80 -21.66
N LYS A 205 -0.44 -12.68 -20.95
CA LYS A 205 -0.71 -12.93 -19.53
C LYS A 205 -0.40 -11.71 -18.68
N THR A 206 0.72 -11.06 -18.94
CA THR A 206 1.09 -9.80 -18.27
C THR A 206 0.05 -8.73 -18.54
N VAL A 207 -0.39 -8.59 -19.78
CA VAL A 207 -1.42 -7.61 -20.16
C VAL A 207 -2.74 -7.88 -19.42
N ALA A 208 -3.15 -9.15 -19.28
CA ALA A 208 -4.36 -9.51 -18.54
C ALA A 208 -4.29 -9.13 -17.06
N HIS A 209 -3.14 -9.39 -16.39
CA HIS A 209 -2.92 -8.98 -15.00
C HIS A 209 -2.94 -7.45 -14.84
N LEU A 210 -2.26 -6.74 -15.73
CA LEU A 210 -2.25 -5.27 -15.71
C LEU A 210 -3.64 -4.68 -15.91
N PHE A 211 -4.47 -5.31 -16.74
CA PHE A 211 -5.85 -4.90 -16.94
C PHE A 211 -6.68 -5.09 -15.65
N ALA A 212 -6.48 -6.21 -14.93
CA ALA A 212 -7.14 -6.43 -13.65
C ALA A 212 -6.74 -5.37 -12.60
N VAL A 213 -5.43 -5.06 -12.49
CA VAL A 213 -4.95 -3.98 -11.60
C VAL A 213 -5.54 -2.63 -11.99
N GLN A 214 -5.54 -2.29 -13.27
CA GLN A 214 -6.12 -1.03 -13.77
C GLN A 214 -7.61 -0.92 -13.42
N LYS A 215 -8.36 -2.00 -13.62
CA LYS A 215 -9.78 -2.08 -13.24
C LYS A 215 -9.96 -1.80 -11.75
N GLN A 216 -9.15 -2.43 -10.88
CA GLN A 216 -9.22 -2.23 -9.44
C GLN A 216 -8.86 -0.80 -9.03
N ILE A 217 -7.84 -0.20 -9.64
CA ILE A 217 -7.48 1.20 -9.39
C ILE A 217 -8.64 2.14 -9.73
N LEU A 218 -9.35 1.90 -10.84
CA LEU A 218 -10.53 2.68 -11.20
C LEU A 218 -11.63 2.55 -10.15
N PHE A 219 -11.92 1.35 -9.65
CA PHE A 219 -12.88 1.17 -8.55
C PHE A 219 -12.44 1.90 -7.27
N CYS A 220 -11.15 1.89 -6.94
CA CYS A 220 -10.65 2.65 -5.79
C CYS A 220 -10.79 4.17 -5.98
N MET A 221 -10.63 4.68 -7.20
CA MET A 221 -10.83 6.11 -7.49
C MET A 221 -12.29 6.53 -7.34
N ASP A 222 -13.22 5.66 -7.69
CA ASP A 222 -14.67 5.92 -7.62
C ASP A 222 -15.25 5.58 -6.23
N ALA A 223 -14.48 4.94 -5.34
CA ALA A 223 -14.95 4.42 -4.05
C ALA A 223 -15.63 5.49 -3.16
N ALA A 224 -15.14 6.73 -3.16
CA ALA A 224 -15.74 7.82 -2.39
C ALA A 224 -17.13 8.20 -2.91
N ASP A 225 -17.31 8.28 -4.21
CA ASP A 225 -18.58 8.60 -4.87
C ASP A 225 -19.57 7.45 -4.71
N ASP A 226 -19.13 6.22 -4.88
CA ASP A 226 -19.92 5.00 -4.67
C ASP A 226 -20.41 4.89 -3.22
N ALA A 227 -19.54 5.14 -2.25
CA ALA A 227 -19.88 5.12 -0.83
C ALA A 227 -20.87 6.23 -0.46
N GLN A 228 -20.70 7.45 -1.00
CA GLN A 228 -21.63 8.55 -0.80
C GLN A 228 -23.01 8.24 -1.41
N GLN A 229 -23.05 7.67 -2.60
CA GLN A 229 -24.30 7.28 -3.26
C GLN A 229 -24.98 6.18 -2.44
N PHE A 230 -24.24 5.18 -1.96
CA PHE A 230 -24.77 4.12 -1.12
C PHE A 230 -25.33 4.67 0.21
N SER A 231 -24.60 5.57 0.88
CA SER A 231 -25.04 6.22 2.11
C SER A 231 -26.36 6.96 1.89
N ASN A 232 -26.47 7.74 0.84
CA ASN A 232 -27.71 8.46 0.47
C ASN A 232 -28.86 7.49 0.19
N ASP A 233 -28.59 6.40 -0.51
CA ASP A 233 -29.55 5.34 -0.83
C ASP A 233 -30.06 4.65 0.44
N VAL A 234 -29.17 4.36 1.41
CA VAL A 234 -29.53 3.74 2.71
C VAL A 234 -30.34 4.74 3.56
N MET A 235 -29.83 5.98 3.71
CA MET A 235 -30.53 7.00 4.51
C MET A 235 -31.92 7.30 3.97
N SER A 236 -32.11 7.30 2.64
CA SER A 236 -33.42 7.45 2.02
C SER A 236 -34.40 6.31 2.29
N ALA A 237 -33.92 5.15 2.74
CA ALA A 237 -34.76 4.00 3.13
C ALA A 237 -35.30 4.13 4.56
N PHE A 238 -34.67 5.00 5.40
CA PHE A 238 -35.07 5.25 6.79
C PHE A 238 -35.55 6.69 6.94
N PRO A 239 -36.80 7.00 6.55
CA PRO A 239 -37.30 8.37 6.50
C PRO A 239 -37.49 9.04 7.86
N ASP A 240 -37.40 8.33 8.97
CA ASP A 240 -37.61 8.87 10.33
C ASP A 240 -36.57 8.36 11.34
N ASP A 241 -35.99 9.27 12.14
CA ASP A 241 -35.06 8.99 13.26
C ASP A 241 -35.62 8.02 14.34
N LYS A 242 -36.91 7.73 14.29
CA LYS A 242 -37.57 6.82 15.24
C LYS A 242 -37.11 5.37 15.12
N TRP A 243 -36.54 4.96 13.98
CA TRP A 243 -36.12 3.58 13.73
C TRP A 243 -34.67 3.29 14.17
N LEU A 244 -33.90 4.32 14.48
CA LEU A 244 -32.53 4.21 15.02
C LEU A 244 -32.52 4.05 16.54
N LYS A 245 -33.67 4.10 17.21
CA LYS A 245 -33.73 3.74 18.64
C LYS A 245 -33.53 2.25 18.79
N PRO A 246 -32.63 1.80 19.70
CA PRO A 246 -32.48 0.39 20.00
C PRO A 246 -33.89 -0.17 20.36
N LEU A 247 -34.19 -1.35 19.86
CA LEU A 247 -35.31 -2.15 20.31
C LEU A 247 -35.12 -2.34 21.81
N ALA A 248 -35.65 -1.41 22.63
CA ALA A 248 -35.74 -1.59 24.06
C ALA A 248 -36.72 -2.73 24.24
N ASP A 249 -36.23 -3.85 24.78
CA ASP A 249 -37.05 -4.95 25.25
C ASP A 249 -38.19 -4.37 26.11
N ASP A 250 -39.43 -4.62 25.74
CA ASP A 250 -40.68 -4.33 26.46
C ASP A 250 -41.61 -3.24 25.88
N GLU A 251 -41.43 -2.64 24.73
CA GLU A 251 -42.52 -1.84 24.14
C GLU A 251 -43.49 -2.75 23.37
N LYS A 252 -44.74 -2.81 23.86
CA LYS A 252 -45.85 -3.42 23.14
C LYS A 252 -45.99 -2.76 21.78
N PRO A 253 -46.25 -3.53 20.70
CA PRO A 253 -46.40 -2.98 19.35
C PRO A 253 -47.39 -1.83 19.35
N SER A 254 -47.03 -0.71 18.75
CA SER A 254 -47.89 0.47 18.64
C SER A 254 -49.06 0.16 17.70
N VAL A 255 -50.15 0.92 17.86
CA VAL A 255 -51.33 0.76 17.00
C VAL A 255 -50.97 0.97 15.54
N ASP A 256 -49.96 1.81 15.23
CA ASP A 256 -49.45 2.06 13.89
C ASP A 256 -48.70 0.85 13.30
N ASP A 257 -48.00 0.05 14.13
CA ASP A 257 -47.35 -1.19 13.73
C ASP A 257 -48.34 -2.28 13.29
N ILE A 258 -49.56 -2.22 13.84
CA ILE A 258 -50.65 -3.18 13.53
C ILE A 258 -51.40 -2.74 12.26
N LEU A 259 -51.43 -1.45 11.96
CA LEU A 259 -52.21 -0.88 10.85
C LEU A 259 -51.50 -0.83 9.49
N ALA A 260 -50.18 -1.07 9.44
CA ALA A 260 -49.41 -0.99 8.18
C ALA A 260 -48.43 -2.17 7.97
N PRO A 261 -48.91 -3.44 7.99
CA PRO A 261 -48.04 -4.61 7.71
C PRO A 261 -47.39 -4.52 6.33
N ASP A 262 -48.08 -3.98 5.32
CA ASP A 262 -47.58 -3.77 3.95
C ASP A 262 -46.41 -2.76 3.88
N MET A 263 -46.34 -1.78 4.79
CA MET A 263 -45.22 -0.83 4.82
C MET A 263 -43.93 -1.49 5.32
N LYS A 264 -44.04 -2.35 6.33
CA LYS A 264 -42.87 -3.08 6.87
C LYS A 264 -42.32 -4.06 5.84
N GLU A 265 -43.20 -4.74 5.11
CA GLU A 265 -42.78 -5.67 4.05
C GLU A 265 -42.14 -4.96 2.86
N LYS A 266 -42.69 -3.82 2.42
CA LYS A 266 -42.10 -2.96 1.37
C LYS A 266 -40.76 -2.36 1.79
N MET A 267 -40.62 -1.98 3.06
CA MET A 267 -39.37 -1.45 3.62
C MET A 267 -38.30 -2.56 3.66
N MET A 268 -38.62 -3.77 4.15
CA MET A 268 -37.72 -4.92 4.15
C MET A 268 -37.28 -5.27 2.73
N ALA A 269 -38.21 -5.34 1.79
CA ALA A 269 -37.88 -5.58 0.36
C ALA A 269 -36.98 -4.47 -0.23
N SER A 270 -37.15 -3.23 0.21
CA SER A 270 -36.26 -2.12 -0.22
C SER A 270 -34.87 -2.26 0.37
N ILE A 271 -34.75 -2.66 1.63
CA ILE A 271 -33.48 -2.91 2.32
C ILE A 271 -32.77 -4.10 1.65
N ASP A 272 -33.48 -5.21 1.43
CA ASP A 272 -32.92 -6.39 0.75
C ASP A 272 -32.39 -6.05 -0.66
N LYS A 273 -33.13 -5.23 -1.42
CA LYS A 273 -32.66 -4.79 -2.73
C LYS A 273 -31.37 -3.94 -2.64
N LYS A 274 -31.22 -3.12 -1.62
CA LYS A 274 -30.05 -2.28 -1.42
C LYS A 274 -28.86 -3.09 -0.93
N ILE A 275 -29.08 -4.05 -0.03
CA ILE A 275 -28.07 -5.02 0.40
C ILE A 275 -27.57 -5.83 -0.81
N ASN A 276 -28.48 -6.33 -1.63
CA ASN A 276 -28.12 -7.07 -2.85
C ASN A 276 -27.33 -6.19 -3.85
N LYS A 277 -27.67 -4.89 -3.98
CA LYS A 277 -26.87 -3.95 -4.78
C LYS A 277 -25.45 -3.81 -4.22
N MET A 278 -25.33 -3.63 -2.91
CA MET A 278 -24.02 -3.53 -2.22
C MET A 278 -23.16 -4.79 -2.44
N VAL A 279 -23.75 -5.96 -2.23
CA VAL A 279 -23.07 -7.26 -2.47
C VAL A 279 -22.62 -7.38 -3.92
N ASN A 280 -23.43 -6.96 -4.88
CA ASN A 280 -23.06 -7.01 -6.30
C ASN A 280 -21.93 -6.01 -6.62
N MET A 281 -21.92 -4.81 -6.04
CA MET A 281 -20.83 -3.85 -6.20
C MET A 281 -19.53 -4.42 -5.60
N GLN A 282 -19.60 -5.00 -4.41
CA GLN A 282 -18.45 -5.64 -3.76
C GLN A 282 -17.90 -6.82 -4.59
N LYS A 283 -18.77 -7.67 -5.17
CA LYS A 283 -18.38 -8.75 -6.10
C LYS A 283 -17.67 -8.23 -7.36
N GLN A 284 -17.92 -7.00 -7.76
CA GLN A 284 -17.26 -6.35 -8.87
C GLN A 284 -15.94 -5.70 -8.50
N GLY A 285 -15.60 -5.67 -7.19
CA GLY A 285 -14.36 -5.11 -6.67
C GLY A 285 -14.48 -3.68 -6.12
N ALA A 286 -15.70 -3.11 -5.99
CA ALA A 286 -15.90 -1.79 -5.40
C ALA A 286 -15.71 -1.83 -3.88
N ASP A 287 -15.02 -0.84 -3.31
CA ASP A 287 -14.87 -0.65 -1.87
C ASP A 287 -16.11 0.04 -1.29
N VAL A 288 -17.12 -0.74 -0.98
CA VAL A 288 -18.40 -0.25 -0.42
C VAL A 288 -18.29 0.22 1.04
N TYR A 289 -17.20 -0.11 1.70
CA TYR A 289 -16.94 0.26 3.10
C TYR A 289 -16.09 1.53 3.25
N PHE A 290 -15.61 2.08 2.15
CA PHE A 290 -14.66 3.21 2.12
C PHE A 290 -15.09 4.39 3.01
N ASP A 291 -16.34 4.86 2.93
CA ASP A 291 -16.81 6.02 3.71
C ASP A 291 -16.79 5.75 5.23
N GLY A 292 -17.17 4.55 5.65
CA GLY A 292 -17.12 4.15 7.04
C GLY A 292 -15.69 4.07 7.57
N PHE A 293 -14.82 3.35 6.88
CA PHE A 293 -13.46 3.12 7.35
C PHE A 293 -12.53 4.31 7.14
N SER A 294 -12.75 5.16 6.14
CA SER A 294 -11.97 6.39 5.97
C SER A 294 -12.06 7.31 7.17
N LYS A 295 -13.24 7.42 7.78
CA LYS A 295 -13.48 8.20 9.01
C LYS A 295 -12.82 7.57 10.26
N MET A 296 -12.53 6.28 10.23
CA MET A 296 -11.88 5.55 11.31
C MET A 296 -10.34 5.61 11.25
N LYS A 297 -9.74 6.23 10.23
CA LYS A 297 -8.29 6.41 10.10
C LYS A 297 -7.71 7.52 10.99
N THR A 298 -8.47 7.98 11.98
CA THR A 298 -8.07 9.00 12.97
C THR A 298 -7.41 8.42 14.23
N PHE A 299 -7.34 7.10 14.38
CA PHE A 299 -6.65 6.47 15.49
C PHE A 299 -5.14 6.71 15.43
N ASP A 300 -4.50 6.82 16.60
CA ASP A 300 -3.05 7.07 16.73
C ASP A 300 -2.18 6.05 15.96
N PHE A 301 -2.67 4.85 15.76
CA PHE A 301 -2.06 3.83 14.93
C PHE A 301 -1.68 4.37 13.53
N PHE A 302 -2.55 5.15 12.90
CA PHE A 302 -2.33 5.71 11.57
C PHE A 302 -1.46 6.98 11.56
N ASN A 303 -0.99 7.46 12.70
CA ASN A 303 0.03 8.50 12.77
C ASN A 303 1.41 7.97 12.36
N VAL A 304 1.61 6.65 12.35
CA VAL A 304 2.81 5.97 11.86
C VAL A 304 2.59 5.56 10.41
N ALA A 305 3.40 6.09 9.50
CA ALA A 305 3.19 5.89 8.05
C ALA A 305 3.27 4.43 7.59
N SER A 306 4.18 3.64 8.16
CA SER A 306 4.28 2.21 7.85
C SER A 306 3.00 1.45 8.14
N ASN A 307 2.21 1.88 9.14
CA ASN A 307 0.98 1.22 9.55
C ASN A 307 -0.14 1.30 8.50
N TRP A 308 -0.09 2.28 7.58
CA TRP A 308 -1.01 2.34 6.44
C TRP A 308 -0.83 1.19 5.45
N PHE A 309 0.35 0.57 5.46
CA PHE A 309 0.75 -0.50 4.53
C PHE A 309 1.03 -1.81 5.26
N LEU A 310 0.89 -1.82 6.59
CA LEU A 310 1.20 -2.97 7.44
C LEU A 310 0.13 -4.05 7.24
N PRO A 311 0.52 -5.27 6.85
CA PRO A 311 -0.40 -6.40 6.86
C PRO A 311 -1.00 -6.63 8.26
N TYR A 312 -2.28 -6.95 8.30
CA TYR A 312 -2.95 -7.20 9.57
C TYR A 312 -2.42 -8.47 10.25
N TYR A 313 -2.15 -8.37 11.55
CA TYR A 313 -1.88 -9.52 12.42
C TYR A 313 -2.44 -9.25 13.84
N GLY A 314 -3.12 -10.27 14.39
CA GLY A 314 -3.90 -10.13 15.62
C GLY A 314 -3.08 -9.92 16.88
N SER A 315 -1.75 -10.13 16.84
CA SER A 315 -0.82 -9.93 17.96
C SER A 315 -0.13 -8.56 17.98
N HIS A 316 -0.54 -7.61 17.12
CA HIS A 316 0.01 -6.25 17.12
C HIS A 316 -0.25 -5.55 18.46
N SER A 317 0.76 -4.84 18.99
CA SER A 317 0.68 -4.18 20.32
C SER A 317 -0.47 -3.18 20.44
N SER A 318 -0.83 -2.49 19.35
CA SER A 318 -1.97 -1.56 19.32
C SER A 318 -3.33 -2.22 19.55
N LEU A 319 -3.42 -3.56 19.44
CA LEU A 319 -4.66 -4.32 19.71
C LEU A 319 -4.80 -4.71 21.19
N THR A 320 -3.82 -4.38 22.04
CA THR A 320 -3.88 -4.62 23.48
C THR A 320 -5.20 -4.15 24.12
N PRO A 321 -5.74 -2.94 23.82
CA PRO A 321 -7.02 -2.51 24.38
C PRO A 321 -8.20 -3.44 24.03
N LEU A 322 -8.20 -4.03 22.83
CA LEU A 322 -9.20 -5.01 22.44
C LEU A 322 -9.08 -6.30 23.27
N LEU A 323 -7.85 -6.78 23.42
CA LEU A 323 -7.57 -8.00 24.22
C LEU A 323 -7.94 -7.80 25.69
N GLU A 324 -7.66 -6.63 26.29
CA GLU A 324 -8.06 -6.29 27.64
C GLU A 324 -9.58 -6.32 27.82
N VAL A 325 -10.33 -5.76 26.87
CA VAL A 325 -11.79 -5.77 26.89
C VAL A 325 -12.35 -7.19 26.74
N LEU A 326 -11.67 -8.07 26.02
CA LEU A 326 -12.03 -9.48 25.81
C LEU A 326 -11.39 -10.43 26.83
N ASP A 327 -10.92 -9.92 27.98
CA ASP A 327 -10.29 -10.70 29.06
C ASP A 327 -9.11 -11.58 28.61
N GLY A 328 -8.32 -11.07 27.66
CA GLY A 328 -7.15 -11.74 27.09
C GLY A 328 -7.45 -12.75 25.98
N ASP A 329 -8.71 -12.85 25.54
CA ASP A 329 -9.11 -13.74 24.45
C ASP A 329 -8.76 -13.11 23.10
N ASP A 330 -7.83 -13.74 22.35
CA ASP A 330 -7.36 -13.28 21.05
C ASP A 330 -8.09 -13.92 19.85
N THR A 331 -9.11 -14.74 20.10
CA THR A 331 -9.84 -15.48 19.07
C THR A 331 -10.42 -14.55 18.01
N PHE A 332 -11.03 -13.45 18.43
CA PHE A 332 -11.58 -12.45 17.52
C PHE A 332 -10.48 -11.79 16.66
N ALA A 333 -9.40 -11.32 17.28
CA ALA A 333 -8.30 -10.69 16.57
C ALA A 333 -7.66 -11.64 15.54
N ARG A 334 -7.48 -12.93 15.90
CA ARG A 334 -6.98 -13.95 14.98
C ARG A 334 -7.98 -14.31 13.87
N SER A 335 -9.27 -14.26 14.13
CA SER A 335 -10.28 -14.53 13.11
C SER A 335 -10.25 -13.47 12.01
N MET A 336 -9.94 -12.22 12.36
CA MET A 336 -9.77 -11.12 11.40
C MET A 336 -8.59 -11.33 10.43
N GLU A 337 -7.56 -12.08 10.81
CA GLU A 337 -6.45 -12.42 9.88
C GLU A 337 -6.94 -13.19 8.65
N LYS A 338 -7.96 -14.01 8.83
CA LYS A 338 -8.54 -14.86 7.78
C LYS A 338 -9.64 -14.15 6.98
N SER A 339 -10.09 -12.99 7.44
CA SER A 339 -11.14 -12.23 6.75
C SER A 339 -10.62 -11.65 5.45
N PHE A 340 -11.36 -11.83 4.38
CA PHE A 340 -11.13 -11.22 3.07
C PHE A 340 -12.05 -10.03 2.80
N SER A 341 -12.98 -9.73 3.69
CA SER A 341 -13.99 -8.68 3.49
C SER A 341 -13.45 -7.26 3.69
N PHE A 342 -12.30 -7.11 4.35
CA PHE A 342 -11.73 -5.82 4.71
C PHE A 342 -10.26 -5.74 4.29
N SER A 343 -9.82 -4.54 3.91
CA SER A 343 -8.39 -4.27 3.77
C SER A 343 -7.67 -4.42 5.11
N ASP A 344 -6.36 -4.65 5.09
CA ASP A 344 -5.59 -4.81 6.33
C ASP A 344 -5.70 -3.59 7.25
N GLY A 345 -5.69 -2.36 6.70
CA GLY A 345 -5.90 -1.14 7.47
C GLY A 345 -7.31 -1.04 8.08
N ASP A 346 -8.33 -1.57 7.39
CA ASP A 346 -9.71 -1.55 7.88
C ASP A 346 -9.93 -2.58 8.98
N LYS A 347 -9.25 -3.72 8.93
CA LYS A 347 -9.24 -4.69 10.03
C LYS A 347 -8.74 -4.08 11.33
N TYR A 348 -7.63 -3.30 11.27
CA TYR A 348 -7.17 -2.53 12.44
C TYR A 348 -8.21 -1.53 12.91
N SER A 349 -8.76 -0.72 12.01
CA SER A 349 -9.80 0.27 12.35
C SER A 349 -11.00 -0.39 13.01
N PHE A 350 -11.46 -1.51 12.48
CA PHE A 350 -12.58 -2.26 13.04
C PHE A 350 -12.28 -2.77 14.45
N CYS A 351 -11.09 -3.33 14.68
CA CYS A 351 -10.66 -3.78 16.00
C CYS A 351 -10.61 -2.63 17.02
N PHE A 352 -10.16 -1.42 16.63
CA PHE A 352 -10.13 -0.26 17.52
C PHE A 352 -11.54 0.22 17.89
N VAL A 353 -12.45 0.25 16.90
CA VAL A 353 -13.86 0.59 17.17
C VAL A 353 -14.51 -0.46 18.09
N MET A 354 -14.24 -1.74 17.86
CA MET A 354 -14.74 -2.81 18.72
C MET A 354 -14.22 -2.67 20.16
N ALA A 355 -12.94 -2.39 20.36
CA ALA A 355 -12.36 -2.15 21.68
C ALA A 355 -13.08 -1.00 22.41
N SER A 356 -13.30 0.12 21.73
CA SER A 356 -14.01 1.28 22.29
C SER A 356 -15.48 1.00 22.59
N SER A 357 -16.17 0.29 21.69
CA SER A 357 -17.60 -0.02 21.80
C SER A 357 -17.89 -1.05 22.88
N LEU A 358 -17.08 -2.11 22.98
CA LEU A 358 -17.24 -3.19 23.97
C LEU A 358 -16.86 -2.77 25.39
N SER A 359 -16.01 -1.74 25.54
CA SER A 359 -15.72 -1.14 26.85
C SER A 359 -16.89 -0.33 27.42
N GLY A 360 -17.84 0.06 26.55
CA GLY A 360 -18.99 0.92 26.86
C GLY A 360 -20.34 0.26 26.67
N ILE A 361 -21.15 0.84 25.77
CA ILE A 361 -22.57 0.53 25.55
C ILE A 361 -22.80 -0.93 25.13
N LEU A 362 -21.86 -1.51 24.37
CA LEU A 362 -22.01 -2.86 23.81
C LEU A 362 -21.33 -3.95 24.64
N SER A 363 -21.08 -3.71 25.94
CA SER A 363 -20.46 -4.71 26.84
C SER A 363 -21.21 -6.05 26.89
N ALA A 364 -22.53 -6.04 26.70
CA ALA A 364 -23.36 -7.24 26.62
C ALA A 364 -23.04 -8.14 25.40
N LEU A 365 -22.37 -7.62 24.36
CA LEU A 365 -21.99 -8.39 23.17
C LEU A 365 -20.65 -9.13 23.32
N LYS A 366 -19.91 -8.91 24.41
CA LYS A 366 -18.62 -9.59 24.65
C LYS A 366 -18.67 -11.12 24.48
N PRO A 367 -19.69 -11.85 24.99
CA PRO A 367 -19.76 -13.30 24.80
C PRO A 367 -19.87 -13.69 23.32
N VAL A 368 -20.68 -12.95 22.56
CA VAL A 368 -20.89 -13.20 21.12
C VAL A 368 -19.61 -12.95 20.33
N VAL A 369 -18.86 -11.91 20.68
CA VAL A 369 -17.58 -11.59 20.03
C VAL A 369 -16.51 -12.63 20.38
N LYS A 370 -16.50 -13.14 21.61
CA LYS A 370 -15.61 -14.24 22.04
C LYS A 370 -15.89 -15.56 21.32
N GLU A 371 -17.16 -15.89 21.09
CA GLU A 371 -17.57 -17.11 20.37
C GLU A 371 -17.25 -17.05 18.86
N GLY A 372 -16.85 -15.91 18.37
CA GLY A 372 -16.42 -15.66 17.01
C GLY A 372 -17.52 -15.14 16.10
N PHE A 373 -17.22 -14.05 15.43
CA PHE A 373 -18.01 -13.51 14.30
C PHE A 373 -17.86 -14.39 13.05
N SER A 374 -17.48 -15.66 13.21
CA SER A 374 -17.07 -16.60 12.16
C SER A 374 -18.02 -16.69 10.96
N PRO A 375 -19.37 -16.71 11.11
CA PRO A 375 -20.23 -16.92 9.94
C PRO A 375 -20.29 -15.74 8.96
N LEU A 376 -19.94 -14.53 9.39
CA LEU A 376 -19.95 -13.34 8.54
C LEU A 376 -18.59 -13.09 7.84
N LEU A 377 -17.52 -13.70 8.38
CA LEU A 377 -16.15 -13.49 7.89
C LEU A 377 -15.67 -14.61 6.95
N ASP A 378 -16.33 -15.78 6.96
CA ASP A 378 -15.87 -16.98 6.26
C ASP A 378 -16.41 -17.15 4.82
N ASN A 379 -17.32 -16.29 4.36
CA ASN A 379 -17.82 -16.36 2.99
C ASN A 379 -17.06 -15.37 2.09
N PRO A 380 -16.17 -15.83 1.21
CA PRO A 380 -15.61 -14.98 0.18
C PRO A 380 -16.75 -14.46 -0.71
N ILE A 381 -16.95 -13.14 -0.71
CA ILE A 381 -17.99 -12.49 -1.52
C ILE A 381 -17.59 -12.47 -2.99
N VAL A 382 -16.33 -12.73 -3.30
CA VAL A 382 -15.76 -12.74 -4.64
C VAL A 382 -15.73 -14.16 -5.19
N ASP A 383 -16.37 -14.39 -6.33
CA ASP A 383 -16.48 -15.71 -6.98
C ASP A 383 -15.14 -16.17 -7.62
N ASN A 384 -14.16 -15.28 -7.77
CA ASN A 384 -12.86 -15.58 -8.37
C ASN A 384 -11.71 -15.31 -7.39
N PRO A 385 -10.99 -16.37 -6.92
CA PRO A 385 -9.86 -16.22 -6.01
C PRO A 385 -8.73 -15.33 -6.57
N ASP A 386 -8.56 -15.30 -7.89
CA ASP A 386 -7.52 -14.52 -8.56
C ASP A 386 -7.84 -13.01 -8.53
N GLU A 387 -9.11 -12.63 -8.41
CA GLU A 387 -9.53 -11.23 -8.24
C GLU A 387 -9.37 -10.74 -6.80
N MET A 388 -9.39 -11.65 -5.81
CA MET A 388 -9.21 -11.29 -4.39
C MET A 388 -7.77 -10.91 -4.03
N ALA A 389 -6.79 -11.32 -4.81
CA ALA A 389 -5.38 -10.98 -4.56
C ALA A 389 -5.08 -9.48 -4.74
N PHE A 390 -5.98 -8.73 -5.36
CA PHE A 390 -5.84 -7.29 -5.61
C PHE A 390 -6.60 -6.40 -4.60
N LEU A 391 -7.44 -6.97 -3.76
CA LEU A 391 -8.10 -6.27 -2.66
C LEU A 391 -7.22 -6.26 -1.41
#